data_e8d923c1219c1e9e5ef9e89b77595d4a
#
_entry.id   e8d923c1219c1e9e5ef9e89b77595d4a
#
_cell.length_a   1.000
_cell.length_b   1.000
_cell.length_c   1.000
_cell.angle_alpha   90.00
_cell.angle_beta   90.00
_cell.angle_gamma   90.00
#
_symmetry.space_group_name_H-M   'P 1'
#
loop_
_entity.id
_entity.type
_entity.pdbx_description
1 polymer ?
#
loop_
_entity_poly.entity_id
_entity_poly.type
_entity_poly.pdbx_seq_one_letter_code
_entity_poly.pdbx_strand_id
1 'polypeptide(L)'
;MNSARNIPRSTANISSLSSIENIMTLFTPGKIGPVELRNRTIRSAAFEGMGRDNGPTEMLRDYHLSVARGGVGMTTLAYAGICRSALSFDTQLWLRPEIVDPLRIITDGIHAAGAKASIQIGHCGNMTHIRTAGGIPVGASSGFNLYSPTIVRGLKPAELSELARAFGDAVRTARDAGFDCVEVHAGHGYLISQFLSPYTNRRRDQFGGSLDNRMRFMRMVMEEVMKAAGNDMGVLVKTNMRDGFKGGLEIDDCLTVARELQELGAHALVLSGGFVSKAPMYVMRGEMPIHSMTHYMNQWWLKYGVRAVGRWMIPSEPFKPLYFLEDARRFRDALSLPLVYVGGVVDRKGADTVLAEGFDFIQMGRALLREPDFVNRMKESEDNHHCGCDHVNYCIARMYSREMACHKDCRDLPRAILKEIEKIKSRG
;
A
#
# COMPACT_ATOMS: atom_id res chain seq x y z
N MET A 1 29.66 -35.80 -75.14
CA MET A 1 28.25 -35.88 -74.68
C MET A 1 28.25 -35.74 -73.19
N ASN A 2 28.17 -34.53 -72.65
CA ASN A 2 28.09 -34.22 -71.23
C ASN A 2 26.91 -33.32 -71.00
N SER A 3 25.87 -33.82 -70.38
CA SER A 3 24.68 -33.09 -70.01
C SER A 3 24.87 -32.49 -68.60
N ALA A 4 25.03 -31.20 -68.50
CA ALA A 4 25.04 -30.48 -67.25
C ALA A 4 23.58 -30.19 -66.79
N ARG A 5 23.22 -30.75 -65.60
CA ARG A 5 21.95 -30.47 -64.98
C ARG A 5 22.00 -29.10 -64.21
N ASN A 6 21.17 -28.19 -64.60
CA ASN A 6 20.90 -26.95 -63.91
C ASN A 6 20.15 -27.23 -62.57
N ILE A 7 20.70 -26.79 -61.46
CA ILE A 7 20.04 -26.74 -60.17
C ILE A 7 19.52 -25.32 -59.96
N PRO A 8 18.23 -25.05 -59.70
CA PRO A 8 17.75 -23.73 -59.41
C PRO A 8 18.15 -23.33 -57.99
N ARG A 9 18.82 -22.19 -57.83
CA ARG A 9 19.08 -21.55 -56.56
C ARG A 9 17.74 -20.97 -56.06
N SER A 10 17.24 -21.58 -54.96
CA SER A 10 16.15 -21.00 -54.17
C SER A 10 16.67 -19.77 -53.41
N THR A 11 16.21 -18.59 -53.79
CA THR A 11 16.36 -17.37 -52.99
C THR A 11 15.33 -17.43 -51.88
N ALA A 12 15.76 -17.89 -50.69
CA ALA A 12 14.95 -17.78 -49.49
C ALA A 12 14.77 -16.28 -49.16
N ASN A 13 13.55 -15.85 -49.22
CA ASN A 13 13.11 -14.50 -48.77
C ASN A 13 13.42 -14.34 -47.27
N ILE A 14 14.39 -13.50 -46.95
CA ILE A 14 14.63 -12.99 -45.60
C ILE A 14 13.63 -11.80 -45.37
N SER A 15 12.39 -12.14 -45.06
CA SER A 15 11.37 -11.17 -44.65
C SER A 15 10.56 -11.73 -43.47
N SER A 16 11.23 -11.94 -42.32
CA SER A 16 10.57 -12.21 -41.04
C SER A 16 11.47 -11.85 -39.86
N LEU A 17 11.97 -10.61 -39.86
CA LEU A 17 12.60 -9.99 -38.71
C LEU A 17 11.89 -8.67 -38.42
N SER A 18 10.64 -8.75 -37.93
CA SER A 18 9.93 -7.60 -37.37
C SER A 18 8.83 -8.05 -36.38
N SER A 19 9.20 -8.77 -35.37
CA SER A 19 8.50 -8.77 -34.09
C SER A 19 9.57 -8.88 -33.01
N ILE A 20 10.24 -7.75 -32.74
CA ILE A 20 10.82 -7.57 -31.41
C ILE A 20 9.59 -7.47 -30.51
N GLU A 21 9.16 -8.60 -29.96
CA GLU A 21 8.22 -8.59 -28.86
C GLU A 21 8.74 -7.56 -27.86
N ASN A 22 7.92 -6.56 -27.55
CA ASN A 22 8.23 -5.54 -26.56
C ASN A 22 8.36 -6.25 -25.19
N ILE A 23 9.56 -6.77 -24.91
CA ILE A 23 9.84 -7.45 -23.64
C ILE A 23 9.54 -6.46 -22.53
N MET A 24 8.54 -6.77 -21.70
CA MET A 24 8.18 -5.99 -20.54
C MET A 24 9.37 -5.97 -19.56
N THR A 25 9.91 -4.78 -19.31
CA THR A 25 10.98 -4.56 -18.34
C THR A 25 10.54 -3.59 -17.27
N LEU A 26 11.29 -3.52 -16.16
CA LEU A 26 11.00 -2.57 -15.06
C LEU A 26 10.91 -1.12 -15.55
N PHE A 27 11.65 -0.77 -16.60
CA PHE A 27 11.75 0.61 -17.11
C PHE A 27 10.91 0.89 -18.36
N THR A 28 10.12 -0.08 -18.83
CA THR A 28 9.13 0.18 -19.89
C THR A 28 7.89 0.86 -19.30
N PRO A 29 7.26 1.77 -20.04
CA PRO A 29 6.00 2.37 -19.62
C PRO A 29 4.91 1.34 -19.32
N GLY A 30 3.95 1.71 -18.48
CA GLY A 30 2.79 0.89 -18.16
C GLY A 30 1.57 1.74 -17.86
N LYS A 31 0.36 1.18 -18.00
CA LYS A 31 -0.90 1.91 -17.80
C LYS A 31 -1.69 1.37 -16.61
N ILE A 32 -2.28 2.28 -15.85
CA ILE A 32 -3.28 2.02 -14.80
C ILE A 32 -4.54 2.78 -15.20
N GLY A 33 -5.49 2.09 -15.80
CA GLY A 33 -6.64 2.74 -16.44
C GLY A 33 -6.18 3.77 -17.48
N PRO A 34 -6.61 5.03 -17.39
CA PRO A 34 -6.24 6.08 -18.35
C PRO A 34 -4.81 6.61 -18.13
N VAL A 35 -4.15 6.29 -17.03
CA VAL A 35 -2.90 6.92 -16.61
C VAL A 35 -1.69 6.10 -17.05
N GLU A 36 -0.79 6.72 -17.81
CA GLU A 36 0.49 6.11 -18.21
C GLU A 36 1.61 6.53 -17.26
N LEU A 37 2.33 5.52 -16.73
CA LEU A 37 3.52 5.69 -15.91
C LEU A 37 4.77 5.50 -16.78
N ARG A 38 5.82 6.31 -16.56
CA ARG A 38 7.10 6.24 -17.29
C ARG A 38 7.85 4.91 -17.10
N ASN A 39 7.53 4.17 -16.03
CA ASN A 39 8.08 2.84 -15.74
C ASN A 39 7.17 2.10 -14.77
N ARG A 40 7.50 0.87 -14.42
CA ARG A 40 6.67 -0.06 -13.65
C ARG A 40 6.89 0.00 -12.14
N THR A 41 7.47 1.07 -11.62
CA THR A 41 7.75 1.22 -10.19
C THR A 41 6.83 2.23 -9.52
N ILE A 42 6.35 1.88 -8.33
CA ILE A 42 5.45 2.70 -7.53
C ILE A 42 5.99 2.79 -6.10
N ARG A 43 6.03 3.98 -5.52
CA ARG A 43 6.22 4.13 -4.07
C ARG A 43 4.94 3.68 -3.37
N SER A 44 5.07 2.63 -2.55
CA SER A 44 3.94 2.06 -1.83
C SER A 44 3.39 3.03 -0.79
N ALA A 45 2.07 3.12 -0.72
CA ALA A 45 1.40 3.81 0.38
C ALA A 45 1.85 3.23 1.73
N ALA A 46 2.47 4.06 2.55
CA ALA A 46 2.84 3.77 3.94
C ALA A 46 2.70 5.08 4.72
N PHE A 47 2.04 5.05 5.86
CA PHE A 47 1.77 6.25 6.65
C PHE A 47 3.07 6.99 6.97
N GLU A 48 3.17 8.23 6.54
CA GLU A 48 4.38 9.05 6.70
C GLU A 48 4.46 9.74 8.06
N GLY A 49 3.32 10.09 8.67
CA GLY A 49 3.27 10.87 9.90
C GLY A 49 3.78 12.31 9.75
N MET A 50 3.83 12.82 8.52
CA MET A 50 4.42 14.11 8.16
C MET A 50 3.39 15.23 7.97
N GLY A 51 2.12 14.99 8.29
CA GLY A 51 1.08 16.03 8.25
C GLY A 51 1.07 16.89 9.51
N ARG A 52 0.51 18.09 9.38
CA ARG A 52 0.19 18.98 10.51
C ARG A 52 -1.23 19.51 10.32
N ASP A 53 -2.03 19.57 11.39
CA ASP A 53 -3.43 20.00 11.35
C ASP A 53 -4.26 19.29 10.26
N ASN A 54 -3.94 18.02 10.07
CA ASN A 54 -4.49 17.13 9.05
C ASN A 54 -4.31 17.64 7.59
N GLY A 55 -3.32 18.51 7.36
CA GLY A 55 -2.89 19.01 6.06
C GLY A 55 -1.45 18.62 5.72
N PRO A 56 -1.01 18.80 4.47
CA PRO A 56 0.34 18.53 4.04
C PRO A 56 1.35 19.53 4.59
N THR A 57 2.62 19.12 4.67
CA THR A 57 3.76 19.94 5.09
C THR A 57 4.85 19.96 4.04
N GLU A 58 5.82 20.86 4.19
CA GLU A 58 7.03 20.87 3.35
C GLU A 58 7.81 19.56 3.47
N MET A 59 7.88 18.97 4.67
CA MET A 59 8.52 17.66 4.88
C MET A 59 7.90 16.56 4.04
N LEU A 60 6.55 16.50 3.99
CA LEU A 60 5.82 15.54 3.16
C LEU A 60 6.10 15.79 1.66
N ARG A 61 6.07 17.07 1.24
CA ARG A 61 6.43 17.48 -0.12
C ARG A 61 7.83 17.01 -0.49
N ASP A 62 8.82 17.38 0.30
CA ASP A 62 10.24 17.12 0.00
C ASP A 62 10.53 15.63 -0.06
N TYR A 63 9.88 14.82 0.80
CA TYR A 63 9.98 13.37 0.76
C TYR A 63 9.45 12.82 -0.57
N HIS A 64 8.24 13.18 -0.99
CA HIS A 64 7.67 12.67 -2.25
C HIS A 64 8.40 13.18 -3.49
N LEU A 65 8.90 14.42 -3.46
CA LEU A 65 9.74 14.96 -4.52
C LEU A 65 11.08 14.22 -4.63
N SER A 66 11.70 13.85 -3.50
CA SER A 66 12.94 13.07 -3.52
C SER A 66 12.77 11.72 -4.18
N VAL A 67 11.66 11.02 -3.88
CA VAL A 67 11.31 9.73 -4.49
C VAL A 67 10.97 9.89 -5.99
N ALA A 68 10.26 10.95 -6.37
CA ALA A 68 9.93 11.22 -7.77
C ALA A 68 11.20 11.49 -8.60
N ARG A 69 12.11 12.33 -8.09
CA ARG A 69 13.44 12.59 -8.71
C ARG A 69 14.32 11.35 -8.72
N GLY A 70 14.12 10.44 -7.76
CA GLY A 70 14.78 9.15 -7.65
C GLY A 70 14.37 8.11 -8.69
N GLY A 71 13.51 8.48 -9.64
CA GLY A 71 13.21 7.68 -10.83
C GLY A 71 11.91 6.86 -10.77
N VAL A 72 11.16 6.87 -9.66
CA VAL A 72 9.91 6.11 -9.55
C VAL A 72 8.87 6.55 -10.60
N GLY A 73 8.09 5.59 -11.13
CA GLY A 73 7.00 5.90 -12.08
C GLY A 73 5.83 6.64 -11.45
N MET A 74 5.48 6.27 -10.21
CA MET A 74 4.42 6.92 -9.43
C MET A 74 4.75 6.91 -7.94
N THR A 75 4.40 7.98 -7.22
CA THR A 75 4.51 8.02 -5.76
C THR A 75 3.13 8.18 -5.13
N THR A 76 2.83 7.38 -4.08
CA THR A 76 1.52 7.36 -3.42
C THR A 76 1.62 7.96 -2.02
N LEU A 77 0.98 9.11 -1.77
CA LEU A 77 0.82 9.69 -0.44
C LEU A 77 -0.08 8.78 0.41
N ALA A 78 0.21 8.61 1.70
CA ALA A 78 -0.53 7.63 2.50
C ALA A 78 -0.79 8.02 3.95
N TYR A 79 -1.90 7.53 4.45
CA TYR A 79 -3.17 7.52 3.73
C TYR A 79 -3.98 8.71 4.19
N ALA A 80 -4.79 9.26 3.33
CA ALA A 80 -5.67 10.35 3.69
C ALA A 80 -7.02 9.81 4.16
N GLY A 81 -7.51 10.33 5.31
CA GLY A 81 -8.86 10.06 5.78
C GLY A 81 -9.89 10.72 4.87
N ILE A 82 -10.96 9.98 4.55
CA ILE A 82 -12.09 10.50 3.76
C ILE A 82 -13.01 11.45 4.55
N CYS A 83 -12.92 11.40 5.88
CA CYS A 83 -13.65 12.27 6.82
C CYS A 83 -12.91 12.30 8.17
N ARG A 84 -13.37 13.09 9.12
CA ARG A 84 -12.74 13.20 10.44
C ARG A 84 -12.65 11.88 11.19
N SER A 85 -13.70 11.07 11.17
CA SER A 85 -13.73 9.77 11.85
C SER A 85 -12.81 8.71 11.20
N ALA A 86 -12.29 9.00 10.00
CA ALA A 86 -11.39 8.12 9.26
C ALA A 86 -9.93 8.20 9.69
N LEU A 87 -9.58 9.11 10.60
CA LEU A 87 -8.21 9.36 11.04
C LEU A 87 -7.74 8.33 12.06
N SER A 88 -6.57 7.73 11.84
CA SER A 88 -5.86 6.87 12.81
C SER A 88 -4.92 7.69 13.70
N PHE A 89 -4.37 8.79 13.19
CA PHE A 89 -3.36 9.62 13.84
C PHE A 89 -3.64 11.10 13.62
N ASP A 90 -3.24 11.94 14.58
CA ASP A 90 -3.44 13.40 14.52
C ASP A 90 -2.59 14.05 13.40
N THR A 91 -1.50 13.42 12.97
CA THR A 91 -0.63 13.87 11.87
C THR A 91 -1.02 13.33 10.50
N GLN A 92 -2.16 12.66 10.41
CA GLN A 92 -2.66 12.11 9.15
C GLN A 92 -3.38 13.16 8.31
N LEU A 93 -3.27 13.05 6.99
CA LEU A 93 -4.03 13.89 6.06
C LEU A 93 -5.54 13.58 6.16
N TRP A 94 -6.36 14.60 6.06
CA TRP A 94 -7.79 14.49 5.90
C TRP A 94 -8.20 15.26 4.65
N LEU A 95 -8.68 14.54 3.61
CA LEU A 95 -9.12 15.13 2.36
C LEU A 95 -10.36 16.01 2.57
N ARG A 96 -10.17 17.29 2.31
CA ARG A 96 -11.17 18.34 2.40
C ARG A 96 -10.77 19.52 1.51
N PRO A 97 -11.71 20.42 1.12
CA PRO A 97 -11.41 21.51 0.18
C PRO A 97 -10.22 22.40 0.59
N GLU A 98 -10.03 22.63 1.88
CA GLU A 98 -8.99 23.54 2.39
C GLU A 98 -7.55 23.08 2.16
N ILE A 99 -7.35 21.79 1.89
CA ILE A 99 -5.99 21.27 1.61
C ILE A 99 -5.71 21.02 0.13
N VAL A 100 -6.64 21.35 -0.77
CA VAL A 100 -6.48 21.15 -2.22
C VAL A 100 -5.27 21.90 -2.75
N ASP A 101 -5.17 23.22 -2.51
CA ASP A 101 -4.07 24.02 -3.02
C ASP A 101 -2.71 23.62 -2.42
N PRO A 102 -2.55 23.37 -1.10
CA PRO A 102 -1.34 22.79 -0.56
C PRO A 102 -0.95 21.43 -1.15
N LEU A 103 -1.92 20.57 -1.46
CA LEU A 103 -1.64 19.28 -2.12
C LEU A 103 -1.23 19.46 -3.59
N ARG A 104 -1.82 20.46 -4.30
CA ARG A 104 -1.46 20.77 -5.68
C ARG A 104 0.00 21.17 -5.82
N ILE A 105 0.57 21.89 -4.86
CA ILE A 105 2.02 22.18 -4.82
C ILE A 105 2.85 20.90 -4.82
N ILE A 106 2.37 19.85 -4.13
CA ILE A 106 3.06 18.55 -4.09
C ILE A 106 2.91 17.82 -5.43
N THR A 107 1.71 17.74 -5.97
CA THR A 107 1.45 17.03 -7.25
C THR A 107 2.17 17.69 -8.41
N ASP A 108 2.16 19.02 -8.50
CA ASP A 108 2.90 19.78 -9.50
C ASP A 108 4.41 19.51 -9.42
N GLY A 109 4.96 19.47 -8.21
CA GLY A 109 6.37 19.13 -8.00
C GLY A 109 6.71 17.69 -8.40
N ILE A 110 5.82 16.73 -8.14
CA ILE A 110 5.96 15.33 -8.57
C ILE A 110 5.93 15.24 -10.10
N HIS A 111 4.98 15.92 -10.74
CA HIS A 111 4.87 15.98 -12.21
C HIS A 111 6.09 16.63 -12.86
N ALA A 112 6.59 17.73 -12.28
CA ALA A 112 7.83 18.38 -12.75
C ALA A 112 9.05 17.45 -12.67
N ALA A 113 9.06 16.48 -11.73
CA ALA A 113 10.07 15.43 -11.64
C ALA A 113 9.79 14.23 -12.58
N GLY A 114 8.75 14.30 -13.43
CA GLY A 114 8.40 13.28 -14.41
C GLY A 114 7.73 12.02 -13.85
N ALA A 115 7.28 12.03 -12.60
CA ALA A 115 6.52 10.95 -11.99
C ALA A 115 5.01 11.26 -11.94
N LYS A 116 4.18 10.23 -11.77
CA LYS A 116 2.75 10.37 -11.50
C LYS A 116 2.48 10.46 -9.99
N ALA A 117 1.43 11.21 -9.63
CA ALA A 117 1.01 11.40 -8.25
C ALA A 117 -0.22 10.53 -7.94
N SER A 118 -0.17 9.78 -6.85
CA SER A 118 -1.28 9.01 -6.31
C SER A 118 -1.49 9.33 -4.83
N ILE A 119 -2.71 9.16 -4.35
CA ILE A 119 -3.03 9.26 -2.93
C ILE A 119 -3.86 8.07 -2.48
N GLN A 120 -3.47 7.43 -1.37
CA GLN A 120 -4.27 6.39 -0.77
C GLN A 120 -5.38 7.01 0.07
N ILE A 121 -6.63 6.61 -0.18
CA ILE A 121 -7.82 7.05 0.56
C ILE A 121 -8.38 5.90 1.39
N GLY A 122 -8.83 6.21 2.60
CA GLY A 122 -9.34 5.17 3.49
C GLY A 122 -10.06 5.69 4.72
N HIS A 123 -10.56 4.73 5.49
CA HIS A 123 -11.17 4.95 6.80
C HIS A 123 -10.61 3.94 7.79
N CYS A 124 -10.08 4.41 8.91
CA CYS A 124 -9.43 3.56 9.91
C CYS A 124 -10.37 2.52 10.57
N GLY A 125 -11.68 2.78 10.53
CA GLY A 125 -12.63 1.96 11.28
C GLY A 125 -12.36 2.04 12.79
N ASN A 126 -12.15 0.88 13.40
CA ASN A 126 -11.89 0.76 14.83
C ASN A 126 -10.42 1.05 15.24
N MET A 127 -9.56 1.38 14.27
CA MET A 127 -8.11 1.55 14.54
C MET A 127 -7.74 3.00 14.84
N THR A 128 -8.42 3.59 15.83
CA THR A 128 -8.22 4.99 16.24
C THR A 128 -8.64 5.20 17.70
N HIS A 129 -8.32 6.36 18.26
CA HIS A 129 -8.78 6.81 19.57
C HIS A 129 -9.92 7.81 19.46
N ILE A 130 -10.77 7.91 20.50
CA ILE A 130 -11.90 8.83 20.58
C ILE A 130 -11.49 10.27 20.23
N ARG A 131 -10.35 10.73 20.75
CA ARG A 131 -9.83 12.09 20.52
C ARG A 131 -9.51 12.34 19.04
N THR A 132 -8.79 11.42 18.40
CA THR A 132 -8.38 11.52 16.99
C THR A 132 -9.58 11.43 16.05
N ALA A 133 -10.49 10.45 16.31
CA ALA A 133 -11.71 10.29 15.52
C ALA A 133 -12.74 11.42 15.72
N GLY A 134 -12.60 12.21 16.78
CA GLY A 134 -13.60 13.23 17.14
C GLY A 134 -14.90 12.66 17.72
N GLY A 135 -14.90 11.39 18.13
CA GLY A 135 -16.05 10.66 18.70
C GLY A 135 -15.74 9.18 18.90
N ILE A 136 -16.74 8.41 19.30
CA ILE A 136 -16.58 6.95 19.47
C ILE A 136 -16.19 6.34 18.13
N PRO A 137 -15.03 5.62 18.05
CA PRO A 137 -14.62 4.93 16.84
C PRO A 137 -15.71 3.99 16.31
N VAL A 138 -15.79 3.88 14.99
CA VAL A 138 -16.78 3.05 14.32
C VAL A 138 -16.13 1.85 13.66
N GLY A 139 -16.92 0.80 13.40
CA GLY A 139 -16.44 -0.40 12.73
C GLY A 139 -17.58 -1.23 12.17
N ALA A 140 -17.26 -2.40 11.61
CA ALA A 140 -18.28 -3.32 11.10
C ALA A 140 -19.21 -3.79 12.22
N SER A 141 -18.70 -4.05 13.42
CA SER A 141 -19.46 -4.49 14.60
C SER A 141 -19.04 -3.76 15.85
N SER A 142 -19.94 -3.61 16.82
CA SER A 142 -19.63 -3.07 18.13
C SER A 142 -18.73 -4.01 18.93
N GLY A 143 -17.86 -3.44 19.76
CA GLY A 143 -16.95 -4.19 20.61
C GLY A 143 -15.91 -3.34 21.29
N PHE A 144 -14.88 -3.99 21.80
CA PHE A 144 -13.71 -3.32 22.37
C PHE A 144 -12.48 -3.63 21.51
N ASN A 145 -11.73 -2.61 21.17
CA ASN A 145 -10.50 -2.74 20.40
C ASN A 145 -9.27 -2.66 21.33
N LEU A 146 -8.50 -3.74 21.42
CA LEU A 146 -7.28 -3.80 22.22
C LEU A 146 -6.10 -3.04 21.58
N TYR A 147 -6.07 -2.89 20.27
CA TYR A 147 -5.01 -2.17 19.55
C TYR A 147 -5.01 -0.67 19.89
N SER A 148 -6.20 -0.08 19.91
CA SER A 148 -6.43 1.28 20.41
C SER A 148 -7.44 1.16 21.55
N PRO A 149 -7.01 0.93 22.82
CA PRO A 149 -7.91 0.54 23.91
C PRO A 149 -9.13 1.46 24.03
N THR A 150 -10.23 1.11 23.34
CA THR A 150 -11.45 1.93 23.25
C THR A 150 -12.67 1.08 22.87
N ILE A 151 -13.84 1.61 23.22
CA ILE A 151 -15.12 1.07 22.77
C ILE A 151 -15.32 1.44 21.29
N VAL A 152 -15.84 0.51 20.53
CA VAL A 152 -16.17 0.66 19.10
C VAL A 152 -17.66 0.50 18.92
N ARG A 153 -18.28 1.37 18.15
CA ARG A 153 -19.68 1.32 17.74
C ARG A 153 -19.79 0.71 16.33
N GLY A 154 -20.67 -0.27 16.16
CA GLY A 154 -21.03 -0.78 14.84
C GLY A 154 -21.79 0.26 14.02
N LEU A 155 -21.42 0.42 12.75
CA LEU A 155 -22.07 1.31 11.79
C LEU A 155 -23.49 0.85 11.46
N LYS A 156 -24.43 1.79 11.37
CA LYS A 156 -25.78 1.54 10.89
C LYS A 156 -25.83 1.52 9.36
N PRO A 157 -26.78 0.83 8.71
CA PRO A 157 -26.87 0.80 7.24
C PRO A 157 -26.91 2.16 6.56
N ALA A 158 -27.62 3.15 7.12
CA ALA A 158 -27.66 4.51 6.58
C ALA A 158 -26.27 5.20 6.57
N GLU A 159 -25.49 5.01 7.65
CA GLU A 159 -24.13 5.56 7.75
C GLU A 159 -23.15 4.96 6.73
N LEU A 160 -23.40 3.70 6.28
CA LEU A 160 -22.58 3.07 5.24
C LEU A 160 -22.73 3.76 3.90
N SER A 161 -23.95 4.20 3.55
CA SER A 161 -24.19 4.97 2.33
C SER A 161 -23.55 6.36 2.39
N GLU A 162 -23.53 6.99 3.56
CA GLU A 162 -22.84 8.28 3.76
C GLU A 162 -21.33 8.13 3.62
N LEU A 163 -20.76 7.07 4.21
CA LEU A 163 -19.33 6.79 4.09
C LEU A 163 -18.93 6.41 2.66
N ALA A 164 -19.75 5.64 1.94
CA ALA A 164 -19.49 5.35 0.53
C ALA A 164 -19.43 6.63 -0.30
N ARG A 165 -20.38 7.56 -0.11
CA ARG A 165 -20.33 8.88 -0.76
C ARG A 165 -19.09 9.68 -0.37
N ALA A 166 -18.66 9.63 0.90
CA ALA A 166 -17.45 10.31 1.36
C ALA A 166 -16.18 9.78 0.66
N PHE A 167 -16.12 8.49 0.27
CA PHE A 167 -15.05 7.99 -0.58
C PHE A 167 -15.08 8.66 -1.97
N GLY A 168 -16.26 8.80 -2.57
CA GLY A 168 -16.42 9.53 -3.84
C GLY A 168 -16.02 11.01 -3.73
N ASP A 169 -16.39 11.69 -2.62
CA ASP A 169 -15.97 13.08 -2.37
C ASP A 169 -14.44 13.19 -2.23
N ALA A 170 -13.81 12.23 -1.55
CA ALA A 170 -12.37 12.16 -1.43
C ALA A 170 -11.67 12.00 -2.80
N VAL A 171 -12.23 11.21 -3.70
CA VAL A 171 -11.74 11.09 -5.09
C VAL A 171 -11.84 12.43 -5.82
N ARG A 172 -12.96 13.16 -5.71
CA ARG A 172 -13.11 14.49 -6.31
C ARG A 172 -12.07 15.47 -5.77
N THR A 173 -11.90 15.51 -4.44
CA THR A 173 -10.88 16.35 -3.78
C THR A 173 -9.47 16.00 -4.27
N ALA A 174 -9.14 14.71 -4.42
CA ALA A 174 -7.85 14.27 -4.95
C ALA A 174 -7.64 14.72 -6.40
N ARG A 175 -8.68 14.63 -7.24
CA ARG A 175 -8.62 15.13 -8.61
C ARG A 175 -8.37 16.64 -8.65
N ASP A 176 -9.12 17.42 -7.85
CA ASP A 176 -8.96 18.86 -7.75
C ASP A 176 -7.55 19.26 -7.28
N ALA A 177 -6.92 18.41 -6.48
CA ALA A 177 -5.54 18.57 -6.03
C ALA A 177 -4.49 18.08 -7.05
N GLY A 178 -4.89 17.62 -8.24
CA GLY A 178 -3.98 17.23 -9.32
C GLY A 178 -3.41 15.81 -9.22
N PHE A 179 -3.99 14.93 -8.42
CA PHE A 179 -3.57 13.51 -8.40
C PHE A 179 -4.03 12.79 -9.67
N ASP A 180 -3.15 12.00 -10.26
CA ASP A 180 -3.44 11.14 -11.43
C ASP A 180 -4.22 9.88 -11.03
N CYS A 181 -3.94 9.34 -9.84
CA CYS A 181 -4.52 8.10 -9.35
C CYS A 181 -4.99 8.23 -7.89
N VAL A 182 -5.98 7.39 -7.52
CA VAL A 182 -6.29 7.08 -6.13
C VAL A 182 -6.05 5.60 -5.85
N GLU A 183 -5.59 5.28 -4.63
CA GLU A 183 -5.50 3.92 -4.13
C GLU A 183 -6.52 3.73 -3.01
N VAL A 184 -7.59 2.95 -3.22
CA VAL A 184 -8.59 2.64 -2.19
C VAL A 184 -8.01 1.63 -1.21
N HIS A 185 -8.03 1.95 0.08
CA HIS A 185 -7.51 1.07 1.12
C HIS A 185 -8.56 0.05 1.56
N ALA A 186 -8.54 -1.16 0.96
CA ALA A 186 -9.47 -2.25 1.27
C ALA A 186 -8.82 -3.42 2.05
N GLY A 187 -7.59 -3.24 2.55
CA GLY A 187 -6.84 -4.27 3.28
C GLY A 187 -6.49 -3.89 4.73
N HIS A 188 -5.63 -4.69 5.34
CA HIS A 188 -4.89 -4.48 6.59
C HIS A 188 -5.73 -4.24 7.84
N GLY A 189 -7.03 -4.58 7.82
CA GLY A 189 -7.91 -4.37 8.98
C GLY A 189 -8.46 -2.94 9.10
N TYR A 190 -8.38 -2.12 8.04
CA TYR A 190 -9.09 -0.86 7.95
C TYR A 190 -10.57 -1.07 7.61
N LEU A 191 -11.40 -0.04 7.56
CA LEU A 191 -12.86 -0.19 7.59
C LEU A 191 -13.41 -1.18 6.54
N ILE A 192 -13.02 -1.08 5.26
CA ILE A 192 -13.48 -2.01 4.23
C ILE A 192 -13.04 -3.44 4.58
N SER A 193 -11.78 -3.63 4.95
CA SER A 193 -11.26 -4.92 5.42
C SER A 193 -11.99 -5.44 6.67
N GLN A 194 -12.41 -4.55 7.58
CA GLN A 194 -13.21 -4.93 8.77
C GLN A 194 -14.59 -5.46 8.39
N PHE A 195 -15.19 -4.98 7.28
CA PHE A 195 -16.44 -5.54 6.76
C PHE A 195 -16.20 -6.88 6.07
N LEU A 196 -15.13 -7.04 5.33
CA LEU A 196 -14.79 -8.28 4.64
C LEU A 196 -14.43 -9.42 5.60
N SER A 197 -13.64 -9.13 6.63
CA SER A 197 -13.11 -10.13 7.56
C SER A 197 -14.18 -10.68 8.52
N PRO A 198 -14.37 -12.01 8.62
CA PRO A 198 -15.29 -12.60 9.58
C PRO A 198 -14.87 -12.39 11.04
N TYR A 199 -13.58 -12.08 11.27
CA TYR A 199 -13.07 -11.77 12.60
C TYR A 199 -13.68 -10.50 13.21
N THR A 200 -13.83 -9.44 12.40
CA THR A 200 -14.37 -8.15 12.83
C THR A 200 -15.83 -7.96 12.47
N ASN A 201 -16.31 -8.60 11.39
CA ASN A 201 -17.70 -8.51 10.97
C ASN A 201 -18.52 -9.65 11.56
N ARG A 202 -19.16 -9.37 12.69
CA ARG A 202 -20.08 -10.28 13.40
C ARG A 202 -21.55 -9.86 13.26
N ARG A 203 -21.87 -9.14 12.18
CA ARG A 203 -23.22 -8.66 11.88
C ARG A 203 -24.14 -9.82 11.47
N ARG A 204 -25.45 -9.62 11.71
CA ARG A 204 -26.50 -10.56 11.32
C ARG A 204 -27.49 -9.95 10.33
N ASP A 205 -27.21 -8.72 9.86
CA ASP A 205 -27.96 -8.05 8.80
C ASP A 205 -27.35 -8.31 7.42
N GLN A 206 -27.88 -7.63 6.40
CA GLN A 206 -27.44 -7.76 5.01
C GLN A 206 -25.96 -7.39 4.73
N PHE A 207 -25.21 -6.88 5.71
CA PHE A 207 -23.79 -6.54 5.62
C PHE A 207 -22.91 -7.53 6.37
N GLY A 208 -23.42 -8.67 6.84
CA GLY A 208 -22.70 -9.68 7.59
C GLY A 208 -23.12 -11.11 7.28
N GLY A 209 -22.46 -12.09 7.90
CA GLY A 209 -22.66 -13.51 7.65
C GLY A 209 -21.90 -14.01 6.43
N SER A 210 -22.57 -14.25 5.30
CA SER A 210 -21.93 -14.73 4.07
C SER A 210 -20.88 -13.75 3.52
N LEU A 211 -19.91 -14.24 2.74
CA LEU A 211 -18.92 -13.40 2.08
C LEU A 211 -19.59 -12.37 1.17
N ASP A 212 -20.64 -12.77 0.43
CA ASP A 212 -21.41 -11.86 -0.42
C ASP A 212 -21.96 -10.65 0.37
N ASN A 213 -22.58 -10.90 1.52
CA ASN A 213 -23.07 -9.83 2.39
C ASN A 213 -21.92 -8.95 2.93
N ARG A 214 -20.78 -9.56 3.29
CA ARG A 214 -19.61 -8.83 3.78
C ARG A 214 -18.97 -7.94 2.70
N MET A 215 -19.12 -8.29 1.43
CA MET A 215 -18.67 -7.48 0.29
C MET A 215 -19.58 -6.28 -0.04
N ARG A 216 -20.82 -6.23 0.45
CA ARG A 216 -21.78 -5.15 0.10
C ARG A 216 -21.26 -3.75 0.36
N PHE A 217 -20.59 -3.51 1.49
CA PHE A 217 -20.03 -2.18 1.77
C PHE A 217 -18.89 -1.83 0.80
N MET A 218 -18.05 -2.79 0.45
CA MET A 218 -17.00 -2.60 -0.57
C MET A 218 -17.60 -2.24 -1.94
N ARG A 219 -18.68 -2.92 -2.36
CA ARG A 219 -19.41 -2.60 -3.61
C ARG A 219 -19.90 -1.16 -3.61
N MET A 220 -20.56 -0.73 -2.55
CA MET A 220 -21.06 0.64 -2.40
C MET A 220 -19.91 1.68 -2.51
N VAL A 221 -18.79 1.41 -1.86
CA VAL A 221 -17.61 2.29 -1.94
C VAL A 221 -17.06 2.33 -3.36
N MET A 222 -16.88 1.19 -4.02
CA MET A 222 -16.33 1.13 -5.37
C MET A 222 -17.23 1.81 -6.41
N GLU A 223 -18.55 1.67 -6.28
CA GLU A 223 -19.51 2.38 -7.13
C GLU A 223 -19.30 3.91 -7.08
N GLU A 224 -19.22 4.47 -5.87
CA GLU A 224 -19.02 5.93 -5.68
C GLU A 224 -17.61 6.36 -6.11
N VAL A 225 -16.58 5.55 -5.86
CA VAL A 225 -15.21 5.82 -6.29
C VAL A 225 -15.09 5.82 -7.81
N MET A 226 -15.58 4.78 -8.49
CA MET A 226 -15.50 4.69 -9.96
C MET A 226 -16.30 5.78 -10.64
N LYS A 227 -17.49 6.09 -10.13
CA LYS A 227 -18.30 7.23 -10.60
C LYS A 227 -17.56 8.55 -10.45
N ALA A 228 -16.89 8.77 -9.33
CA ALA A 228 -16.12 9.99 -9.08
C ALA A 228 -14.81 10.02 -9.87
N ALA A 229 -14.14 8.91 -10.11
CA ALA A 229 -12.92 8.82 -10.90
C ALA A 229 -13.14 9.15 -12.38
N GLY A 230 -14.30 8.81 -12.94
CA GLY A 230 -14.59 9.08 -14.35
C GLY A 230 -13.63 8.37 -15.30
N ASN A 231 -13.27 9.03 -16.40
CA ASN A 231 -12.44 8.46 -17.47
C ASN A 231 -10.98 8.95 -17.46
N ASP A 232 -10.62 9.81 -16.53
CA ASP A 232 -9.34 10.52 -16.51
C ASP A 232 -8.46 10.18 -15.30
N MET A 233 -8.99 9.48 -14.30
CA MET A 233 -8.27 9.15 -13.07
C MET A 233 -8.08 7.64 -12.93
N GLY A 234 -6.86 7.19 -12.58
CA GLY A 234 -6.56 5.80 -12.28
C GLY A 234 -7.09 5.38 -10.90
N VAL A 235 -7.71 4.20 -10.80
CA VAL A 235 -8.21 3.63 -9.54
C VAL A 235 -7.48 2.33 -9.24
N LEU A 236 -6.63 2.36 -8.21
CA LEU A 236 -6.04 1.16 -7.62
C LEU A 236 -6.83 0.75 -6.39
N VAL A 237 -6.85 -0.54 -6.07
CA VAL A 237 -7.38 -1.03 -4.80
C VAL A 237 -6.32 -1.88 -4.10
N LYS A 238 -5.92 -1.47 -2.90
CA LYS A 238 -5.04 -2.29 -2.06
C LYS A 238 -5.89 -3.25 -1.24
N THR A 239 -5.74 -4.55 -1.51
CA THR A 239 -6.51 -5.62 -0.88
C THR A 239 -5.61 -6.67 -0.24
N ASN A 240 -6.15 -7.46 0.68
CA ASN A 240 -5.46 -8.58 1.28
C ASN A 240 -5.54 -9.82 0.39
N MET A 241 -4.45 -10.58 0.32
CA MET A 241 -4.44 -11.96 -0.16
C MET A 241 -4.86 -12.94 0.95
N ARG A 242 -4.63 -12.57 2.21
CA ARG A 242 -5.16 -13.19 3.44
C ARG A 242 -4.95 -12.27 4.64
N ASP A 243 -5.71 -12.46 5.71
CA ASP A 243 -5.54 -11.68 6.94
C ASP A 243 -4.31 -12.10 7.77
N GLY A 244 -3.76 -13.29 7.54
CA GLY A 244 -2.53 -13.78 8.17
C GLY A 244 -2.70 -14.30 9.59
N PHE A 245 -3.94 -14.68 9.99
CA PHE A 245 -4.21 -15.32 11.28
C PHE A 245 -5.49 -16.17 11.22
N LYS A 246 -5.59 -17.16 12.10
CA LYS A 246 -6.74 -18.06 12.17
C LYS A 246 -8.05 -17.33 12.50
N GLY A 247 -9.05 -17.52 11.65
CA GLY A 247 -10.39 -16.89 11.77
C GLY A 247 -10.50 -15.54 11.08
N GLY A 248 -9.46 -15.08 10.36
CA GLY A 248 -9.53 -14.00 9.38
C GLY A 248 -9.95 -14.51 8.00
N LEU A 249 -9.82 -13.62 7.00
CA LEU A 249 -9.97 -13.99 5.58
C LEU A 249 -8.84 -14.91 5.15
N GLU A 250 -9.20 -15.98 4.45
CA GLU A 250 -8.27 -16.88 3.78
C GLU A 250 -8.19 -16.57 2.28
N ILE A 251 -7.22 -17.17 1.61
CA ILE A 251 -6.86 -16.82 0.23
C ILE A 251 -8.02 -17.02 -0.77
N ASP A 252 -8.86 -18.03 -0.60
CA ASP A 252 -9.97 -18.29 -1.51
C ASP A 252 -11.09 -17.24 -1.37
N ASP A 253 -11.39 -16.80 -0.14
CA ASP A 253 -12.27 -15.66 0.10
C ASP A 253 -11.69 -14.38 -0.54
N CYS A 254 -10.40 -14.15 -0.36
CA CYS A 254 -9.73 -12.96 -0.93
C CYS A 254 -9.65 -13.01 -2.46
N LEU A 255 -9.52 -14.18 -3.08
CA LEU A 255 -9.65 -14.34 -4.54
C LEU A 255 -11.06 -13.97 -5.02
N THR A 256 -12.11 -14.35 -4.27
CA THR A 256 -13.48 -13.96 -4.58
C THR A 256 -13.67 -12.45 -4.47
N VAL A 257 -13.12 -11.82 -3.43
CA VAL A 257 -13.09 -10.34 -3.28
C VAL A 257 -12.35 -9.68 -4.44
N ALA A 258 -11.22 -10.23 -4.87
CA ALA A 258 -10.41 -9.66 -5.94
C ALA A 258 -11.12 -9.75 -7.32
N ARG A 259 -11.83 -10.84 -7.61
CA ARG A 259 -12.68 -10.95 -8.80
C ARG A 259 -13.81 -9.92 -8.79
N GLU A 260 -14.47 -9.75 -7.67
CA GLU A 260 -15.50 -8.74 -7.51
C GLU A 260 -14.95 -7.32 -7.75
N LEU A 261 -13.75 -7.00 -7.24
CA LEU A 261 -13.11 -5.71 -7.49
C LEU A 261 -12.77 -5.50 -8.97
N GLN A 262 -12.37 -6.55 -9.69
CA GLN A 262 -12.18 -6.51 -11.15
C GLN A 262 -13.50 -6.24 -11.88
N GLU A 263 -14.58 -6.91 -11.50
CA GLU A 263 -15.92 -6.73 -12.08
C GLU A 263 -16.49 -5.34 -11.81
N LEU A 264 -16.18 -4.75 -10.66
CA LEU A 264 -16.54 -3.38 -10.30
C LEU A 264 -15.69 -2.31 -11.03
N GLY A 265 -14.75 -2.73 -11.89
CA GLY A 265 -14.01 -1.85 -12.78
C GLY A 265 -12.74 -1.25 -12.17
N ALA A 266 -12.20 -1.79 -11.08
CA ALA A 266 -10.88 -1.37 -10.59
C ALA A 266 -9.83 -1.46 -11.71
N HIS A 267 -8.98 -0.43 -11.84
CA HIS A 267 -7.98 -0.37 -12.90
C HIS A 267 -6.70 -1.18 -12.58
N ALA A 268 -6.42 -1.41 -11.30
CA ALA A 268 -5.35 -2.29 -10.84
C ALA A 268 -5.59 -2.75 -9.40
N LEU A 269 -5.08 -3.94 -9.03
CA LEU A 269 -5.07 -4.39 -7.64
C LEU A 269 -3.66 -4.42 -7.09
N VAL A 270 -3.48 -3.86 -5.88
CA VAL A 270 -2.24 -3.95 -5.10
C VAL A 270 -2.39 -5.12 -4.12
N LEU A 271 -1.66 -6.19 -4.37
CA LEU A 271 -1.75 -7.44 -3.63
C LEU A 271 -0.92 -7.39 -2.35
N SER A 272 -1.58 -7.22 -1.22
CA SER A 272 -0.95 -7.18 0.09
C SER A 272 -1.57 -8.23 1.03
N GLY A 273 -1.30 -8.17 2.30
CA GLY A 273 -1.88 -9.11 3.26
C GLY A 273 -1.64 -8.68 4.70
N GLY A 274 -2.34 -9.34 5.62
CA GLY A 274 -2.23 -9.08 7.04
C GLY A 274 -3.31 -8.16 7.58
N PHE A 275 -3.33 -8.04 8.90
CA PHE A 275 -4.31 -7.28 9.67
C PHE A 275 -3.60 -6.57 10.80
N VAL A 276 -3.41 -5.25 10.70
CA VAL A 276 -2.46 -4.49 11.55
C VAL A 276 -2.76 -4.63 13.06
N SER A 277 -4.02 -4.72 13.47
CA SER A 277 -4.37 -4.89 14.88
C SER A 277 -4.20 -6.32 15.42
N LYS A 278 -3.97 -7.31 14.56
CA LYS A 278 -3.89 -8.74 14.96
C LYS A 278 -2.60 -9.42 14.48
N ALA A 279 -2.18 -9.17 13.25
CA ALA A 279 -1.00 -9.77 12.62
C ALA A 279 -0.16 -8.71 11.89
N PRO A 280 0.34 -7.64 12.57
CA PRO A 280 1.06 -6.56 11.92
C PRO A 280 2.33 -7.03 11.22
N MET A 281 3.03 -8.01 11.79
CA MET A 281 4.28 -8.50 11.21
C MET A 281 4.07 -9.38 9.98
N TYR A 282 2.86 -9.87 9.72
CA TYR A 282 2.54 -10.54 8.46
C TYR A 282 2.71 -9.59 7.26
N VAL A 283 2.32 -8.31 7.41
CA VAL A 283 2.54 -7.26 6.38
C VAL A 283 3.99 -6.84 6.30
N MET A 284 4.61 -6.61 7.47
CA MET A 284 5.88 -5.88 7.57
C MET A 284 7.09 -6.78 7.55
N ARG A 285 6.93 -8.03 7.98
CA ARG A 285 8.00 -9.00 8.22
C ARG A 285 9.11 -8.48 9.16
N GLY A 286 9.86 -9.36 9.76
CA GLY A 286 10.87 -9.03 10.76
C GLY A 286 10.30 -8.99 12.18
N GLU A 287 10.98 -8.30 13.08
CA GLU A 287 10.59 -8.08 14.49
C GLU A 287 10.09 -6.64 14.66
N MET A 288 9.06 -6.42 15.50
CA MET A 288 8.67 -5.06 15.90
C MET A 288 9.61 -4.57 17.01
N PRO A 289 10.34 -3.47 16.83
CA PRO A 289 11.19 -2.90 17.85
C PRO A 289 10.35 -2.18 18.92
N ILE A 290 9.92 -2.93 19.93
CA ILE A 290 8.98 -2.49 20.97
C ILE A 290 9.52 -1.31 21.79
N HIS A 291 10.83 -1.29 22.05
CA HIS A 291 11.43 -0.18 22.79
C HIS A 291 11.40 1.11 21.97
N SER A 292 11.74 1.01 20.69
CA SER A 292 11.66 2.14 19.74
C SER A 292 10.23 2.64 19.58
N MET A 293 9.25 1.74 19.43
CA MET A 293 7.83 2.06 19.31
C MET A 293 7.31 2.84 20.53
N THR A 294 7.73 2.44 21.72
CA THR A 294 7.24 3.01 22.98
C THR A 294 8.09 4.17 23.49
N HIS A 295 9.25 4.44 22.90
CA HIS A 295 10.20 5.43 23.44
C HIS A 295 9.59 6.82 23.57
N TYR A 296 8.90 7.26 22.53
CA TYR A 296 8.30 8.60 22.44
C TYR A 296 6.83 8.67 22.92
N MET A 297 6.28 7.57 23.46
CA MET A 297 4.93 7.59 24.04
C MET A 297 4.89 8.41 25.33
N ASN A 298 3.95 9.35 25.40
CA ASN A 298 3.74 10.20 26.58
C ASN A 298 2.98 9.49 27.70
N GLN A 299 2.14 8.51 27.38
CA GLN A 299 1.31 7.77 28.34
C GLN A 299 2.16 6.67 29.00
N TRP A 300 2.69 6.93 30.20
CA TRP A 300 3.62 6.04 30.90
C TRP A 300 3.05 4.63 31.12
N TRP A 301 1.80 4.51 31.54
CA TRP A 301 1.14 3.22 31.78
C TRP A 301 1.04 2.37 30.51
N LEU A 302 0.68 2.99 29.37
CA LEU A 302 0.63 2.32 28.07
C LEU A 302 2.04 1.90 27.63
N LYS A 303 3.01 2.80 27.78
CA LYS A 303 4.42 2.57 27.46
C LYS A 303 4.97 1.33 28.17
N TYR A 304 4.79 1.25 29.48
CA TYR A 304 5.30 0.11 30.27
C TYR A 304 4.47 -1.15 30.05
N GLY A 305 3.15 -1.05 29.88
CA GLY A 305 2.28 -2.17 29.51
C GLY A 305 2.69 -2.80 28.19
N VAL A 306 2.88 -2.00 27.13
CA VAL A 306 3.34 -2.51 25.84
C VAL A 306 4.74 -3.11 25.91
N ARG A 307 5.66 -2.56 26.70
CA ARG A 307 6.99 -3.15 26.91
C ARG A 307 6.95 -4.52 27.60
N ALA A 308 6.01 -4.70 28.53
CA ALA A 308 5.86 -5.96 29.26
C ALA A 308 5.32 -7.10 28.39
N VAL A 309 4.30 -6.83 27.57
CA VAL A 309 3.58 -7.88 26.83
C VAL A 309 3.72 -7.78 25.29
N GLY A 310 4.30 -6.71 24.77
CA GLY A 310 4.29 -6.41 23.33
C GLY A 310 4.93 -7.48 22.47
N ARG A 311 6.02 -8.10 22.89
CA ARG A 311 6.66 -9.20 22.14
C ARG A 311 5.80 -10.44 22.03
N TRP A 312 4.97 -10.70 23.04
CA TRP A 312 4.01 -11.80 23.02
C TRP A 312 2.79 -11.44 22.15
N MET A 313 2.34 -10.19 22.20
CA MET A 313 1.19 -9.72 21.42
C MET A 313 1.51 -9.47 19.94
N ILE A 314 2.78 -9.19 19.63
CA ILE A 314 3.25 -8.89 18.27
C ILE A 314 4.37 -9.90 17.93
N PRO A 315 4.00 -11.15 17.57
CA PRO A 315 4.98 -12.17 17.18
C PRO A 315 5.74 -11.73 15.92
N SER A 316 7.03 -12.06 15.86
CA SER A 316 7.87 -11.80 14.70
C SER A 316 7.53 -12.73 13.54
N GLU A 317 7.67 -12.23 12.32
CA GLU A 317 7.56 -12.98 11.07
C GLU A 317 8.86 -12.84 10.29
N PRO A 318 9.57 -13.92 9.94
CA PRO A 318 10.85 -13.81 9.25
C PRO A 318 10.74 -13.02 7.94
N PHE A 319 11.71 -12.13 7.72
CA PHE A 319 11.83 -11.47 6.42
C PHE A 319 12.54 -12.41 5.43
N LYS A 320 12.01 -12.47 4.22
CA LYS A 320 12.67 -13.03 3.03
C LYS A 320 12.32 -12.17 1.83
N PRO A 321 13.21 -12.01 0.85
CA PRO A 321 12.85 -11.34 -0.39
C PRO A 321 11.59 -11.98 -1.02
N LEU A 322 10.76 -11.15 -1.64
CA LEU A 322 9.55 -11.57 -2.37
C LEU A 322 8.56 -12.41 -1.54
N TYR A 323 8.41 -12.12 -0.25
CA TYR A 323 7.66 -12.95 0.72
C TYR A 323 6.17 -13.14 0.42
N PHE A 324 5.59 -12.39 -0.50
CA PHE A 324 4.20 -12.55 -0.95
C PHE A 324 4.06 -13.22 -2.32
N LEU A 325 5.17 -13.56 -3.01
CA LEU A 325 5.11 -13.99 -4.39
C LEU A 325 4.30 -15.29 -4.58
N GLU A 326 4.45 -16.25 -3.67
CA GLU A 326 3.72 -17.53 -3.71
C GLU A 326 2.20 -17.34 -3.67
N ASP A 327 1.71 -16.55 -2.72
CA ASP A 327 0.27 -16.21 -2.65
C ASP A 327 -0.16 -15.37 -3.87
N ALA A 328 0.66 -14.42 -4.29
CA ALA A 328 0.34 -13.49 -5.38
C ALA A 328 0.19 -14.19 -6.74
N ARG A 329 0.94 -15.28 -7.00
CA ARG A 329 0.77 -16.10 -8.21
C ARG A 329 -0.66 -16.59 -8.39
N ARG A 330 -1.32 -17.03 -7.32
CA ARG A 330 -2.72 -17.48 -7.37
C ARG A 330 -3.69 -16.37 -7.83
N PHE A 331 -3.38 -15.13 -7.50
CA PHE A 331 -4.14 -13.96 -7.97
C PHE A 331 -3.84 -13.67 -9.43
N ARG A 332 -2.56 -13.79 -9.86
CA ARG A 332 -2.21 -13.62 -11.29
C ARG A 332 -2.93 -14.63 -12.17
N ASP A 333 -2.98 -15.89 -11.75
CA ASP A 333 -3.67 -16.95 -12.49
C ASP A 333 -5.19 -16.75 -12.58
N ALA A 334 -5.78 -16.05 -11.60
CA ALA A 334 -7.23 -15.92 -11.47
C ALA A 334 -7.81 -14.61 -12.02
N LEU A 335 -6.97 -13.62 -12.37
CA LEU A 335 -7.38 -12.25 -12.70
C LEU A 335 -6.75 -11.80 -14.00
N SER A 336 -7.44 -10.91 -14.73
CA SER A 336 -6.96 -10.36 -16.00
C SER A 336 -6.55 -8.87 -15.93
N LEU A 337 -7.00 -8.15 -14.90
CA LEU A 337 -6.63 -6.75 -14.73
C LEU A 337 -5.15 -6.59 -14.32
N PRO A 338 -4.55 -5.41 -14.50
CA PRO A 338 -3.21 -5.10 -14.02
C PRO A 338 -3.02 -5.40 -12.52
N LEU A 339 -1.95 -6.12 -12.18
CA LEU A 339 -1.60 -6.45 -10.80
C LEU A 339 -0.30 -5.76 -10.36
N VAL A 340 -0.35 -5.18 -9.19
CA VAL A 340 0.78 -4.51 -8.54
C VAL A 340 1.29 -5.40 -7.42
N TYR A 341 2.49 -5.90 -7.56
CA TYR A 341 3.15 -6.68 -6.51
C TYR A 341 3.72 -5.76 -5.43
N VAL A 342 3.51 -6.09 -4.16
CA VAL A 342 4.19 -5.46 -3.01
C VAL A 342 4.65 -6.55 -2.04
N GLY A 343 5.92 -6.51 -1.62
CA GLY A 343 6.41 -7.46 -0.60
C GLY A 343 7.86 -7.90 -0.82
N GLY A 344 8.82 -7.18 -0.23
CA GLY A 344 10.21 -7.63 -0.16
C GLY A 344 11.01 -7.55 -1.45
N VAL A 345 10.70 -6.62 -2.35
CA VAL A 345 11.58 -6.27 -3.48
C VAL A 345 12.73 -5.42 -2.94
N VAL A 346 13.94 -5.93 -3.03
CA VAL A 346 15.16 -5.35 -2.45
C VAL A 346 16.26 -5.08 -3.47
N ASP A 347 16.12 -5.58 -4.70
CA ASP A 347 17.08 -5.43 -5.78
C ASP A 347 16.40 -5.54 -7.16
N ARG A 348 17.19 -5.30 -8.21
CA ARG A 348 16.73 -5.37 -9.60
C ARG A 348 16.32 -6.81 -9.98
N LYS A 349 17.08 -7.81 -9.57
CA LYS A 349 16.79 -9.22 -9.89
C LYS A 349 15.44 -9.66 -9.32
N GLY A 350 15.13 -9.26 -8.08
CA GLY A 350 13.82 -9.50 -7.48
C GLY A 350 12.68 -8.80 -8.25
N ALA A 351 12.91 -7.57 -8.69
CA ALA A 351 11.95 -6.84 -9.52
C ALA A 351 11.69 -7.55 -10.85
N ASP A 352 12.74 -7.93 -11.56
CA ASP A 352 12.63 -8.64 -12.84
C ASP A 352 11.96 -10.03 -12.69
N THR A 353 12.22 -10.74 -11.57
CA THR A 353 11.53 -11.99 -11.23
C THR A 353 10.02 -11.78 -11.13
N VAL A 354 9.58 -10.73 -10.44
CA VAL A 354 8.15 -10.42 -10.29
C VAL A 354 7.50 -10.10 -11.64
N LEU A 355 8.17 -9.32 -12.49
CA LEU A 355 7.63 -9.00 -13.83
C LEU A 355 7.57 -10.25 -14.72
N ALA A 356 8.56 -11.15 -14.63
CA ALA A 356 8.55 -12.42 -15.36
C ALA A 356 7.40 -13.36 -14.96
N GLU A 357 6.87 -13.21 -13.73
CA GLU A 357 5.67 -13.91 -13.25
C GLU A 357 4.36 -13.27 -13.75
N GLY A 358 4.44 -12.25 -14.62
CA GLY A 358 3.29 -11.60 -15.25
C GLY A 358 2.64 -10.47 -14.43
N PHE A 359 3.31 -9.97 -13.41
CA PHE A 359 2.85 -8.76 -12.70
C PHE A 359 3.18 -7.51 -13.51
N ASP A 360 2.28 -6.53 -13.48
CA ASP A 360 2.39 -5.32 -14.31
C ASP A 360 3.21 -4.22 -13.66
N PHE A 361 3.18 -4.13 -12.32
CA PHE A 361 3.85 -3.09 -11.53
C PHE A 361 4.40 -3.65 -10.22
N ILE A 362 5.34 -2.91 -9.66
CA ILE A 362 5.99 -3.21 -8.38
C ILE A 362 5.83 -2.01 -7.45
N GLN A 363 5.28 -2.25 -6.24
CA GLN A 363 5.28 -1.26 -5.17
C GLN A 363 6.39 -1.54 -4.17
N MET A 364 7.16 -0.50 -3.82
CA MET A 364 8.25 -0.55 -2.84
C MET A 364 8.01 0.48 -1.73
N GLY A 365 8.12 0.04 -0.47
CA GLY A 365 7.98 0.91 0.70
C GLY A 365 9.34 1.24 1.32
N ARG A 366 9.85 0.34 2.19
CA ARG A 366 11.07 0.57 2.97
C ARG A 366 12.34 0.78 2.14
N ALA A 367 12.42 0.16 0.95
CA ALA A 367 13.52 0.39 0.02
C ALA A 367 13.59 1.87 -0.39
N LEU A 368 12.47 2.45 -0.83
CA LEU A 368 12.38 3.86 -1.24
C LEU A 368 12.38 4.86 -0.07
N LEU A 369 12.09 4.40 1.16
CA LEU A 369 12.32 5.22 2.35
C LEU A 369 13.82 5.32 2.66
N ARG A 370 14.55 4.21 2.52
CA ARG A 370 15.99 4.15 2.78
C ARG A 370 16.81 4.85 1.68
N GLU A 371 16.43 4.60 0.44
CA GLU A 371 17.07 5.14 -0.76
C GLU A 371 16.01 5.70 -1.69
N PRO A 372 15.66 6.99 -1.58
CA PRO A 372 14.69 7.62 -2.48
C PRO A 372 15.06 7.49 -3.96
N ASP A 373 16.35 7.39 -4.28
CA ASP A 373 16.93 7.23 -5.62
C ASP A 373 17.15 5.75 -6.04
N PHE A 374 16.61 4.80 -5.30
CA PHE A 374 16.79 3.36 -5.53
C PHE A 374 16.44 2.92 -6.96
N VAL A 375 15.41 3.53 -7.58
CA VAL A 375 15.00 3.19 -8.95
C VAL A 375 16.06 3.62 -9.97
N ASN A 376 16.64 4.82 -9.82
CA ASN A 376 17.76 5.27 -10.66
C ASN A 376 18.99 4.37 -10.45
N ARG A 377 19.31 4.00 -9.21
CA ARG A 377 20.42 3.09 -8.92
C ARG A 377 20.23 1.71 -9.54
N MET A 378 19.01 1.16 -9.51
CA MET A 378 18.72 -0.11 -10.21
C MET A 378 18.85 0.01 -11.74
N LYS A 379 18.64 1.21 -12.30
CA LYS A 379 18.79 1.47 -13.73
C LYS A 379 20.22 1.61 -14.18
N GLU A 380 21.04 2.27 -13.35
CA GLU A 380 22.41 2.69 -13.67
C GLU A 380 23.47 1.65 -13.28
N SER A 381 23.17 0.78 -12.30
CA SER A 381 24.13 -0.21 -11.81
C SER A 381 24.22 -1.42 -12.75
N GLU A 382 25.44 -1.75 -13.14
CA GLU A 382 25.74 -3.01 -13.82
C GLU A 382 25.69 -4.20 -12.87
N ASP A 383 26.02 -3.97 -11.59
CA ASP A 383 25.86 -4.93 -10.50
C ASP A 383 24.43 -4.85 -9.96
N ASN A 384 23.88 -5.96 -9.49
CA ASN A 384 22.55 -6.03 -8.92
C ASN A 384 22.46 -5.22 -7.61
N HIS A 385 22.31 -3.88 -7.70
CA HIS A 385 22.25 -2.99 -6.54
C HIS A 385 21.15 -3.42 -5.57
N HIS A 386 21.54 -3.72 -4.34
CA HIS A 386 20.65 -4.08 -3.26
C HIS A 386 20.34 -2.86 -2.38
N CYS A 387 19.07 -2.61 -2.07
CA CYS A 387 18.68 -1.48 -1.20
C CYS A 387 19.31 -1.64 0.19
N GLY A 388 19.81 -0.55 0.76
CA GLY A 388 20.48 -0.55 2.06
C GLY A 388 19.55 -0.72 3.28
N CYS A 389 18.33 -1.21 3.10
CA CYS A 389 17.39 -1.47 4.20
C CYS A 389 17.73 -2.78 4.92
N ASP A 390 17.96 -2.72 6.24
CA ASP A 390 18.25 -3.87 7.11
C ASP A 390 17.02 -4.48 7.79
N HIS A 391 15.83 -4.05 7.42
CA HIS A 391 14.53 -4.59 7.87
C HIS A 391 14.29 -4.61 9.39
N VAL A 392 14.99 -3.79 10.17
CA VAL A 392 14.80 -3.68 11.63
C VAL A 392 13.50 -3.00 12.06
N ASN A 393 12.68 -2.56 11.11
CA ASN A 393 11.37 -1.95 11.33
C ASN A 393 11.33 -0.70 12.24
N TYR A 394 12.47 -0.04 12.46
CA TYR A 394 12.51 1.20 13.23
C TYR A 394 11.60 2.28 12.65
N CYS A 395 11.58 2.44 11.32
CA CYS A 395 10.73 3.40 10.63
C CYS A 395 9.22 3.16 10.92
N ILE A 396 8.82 1.89 10.98
CA ILE A 396 7.44 1.49 11.30
C ILE A 396 7.12 1.76 12.78
N ALA A 397 8.03 1.41 13.67
CA ALA A 397 7.86 1.67 15.10
C ALA A 397 7.79 3.17 15.42
N ARG A 398 8.60 3.98 14.72
CA ARG A 398 8.67 5.44 14.90
C ARG A 398 7.37 6.14 14.51
N MET A 399 6.66 5.69 13.48
CA MET A 399 5.45 6.36 12.97
C MET A 399 4.28 6.39 13.98
N TYR A 400 4.34 5.61 15.06
CA TYR A 400 3.35 5.68 16.13
C TYR A 400 3.44 6.96 16.97
N SER A 401 4.54 7.68 16.90
CA SER A 401 4.78 8.86 17.74
C SER A 401 5.42 10.03 17.00
N ARG A 402 6.02 9.80 15.85
CA ARG A 402 6.76 10.76 15.04
C ARG A 402 6.61 10.46 13.55
N GLU A 403 7.14 11.36 12.74
CA GLU A 403 7.29 11.16 11.29
C GLU A 403 8.10 9.90 10.96
N MET A 404 7.76 9.22 9.89
CA MET A 404 8.48 8.04 9.41
C MET A 404 9.89 8.42 8.95
N ALA A 405 10.91 7.76 9.50
CA ALA A 405 12.30 7.96 9.10
C ALA A 405 13.12 6.67 9.26
N CYS A 406 14.14 6.48 8.41
CA CYS A 406 15.09 5.38 8.57
C CYS A 406 16.04 5.66 9.75
N HIS A 407 16.34 4.65 10.55
CA HIS A 407 17.27 4.82 11.67
C HIS A 407 18.67 5.25 11.23
N LYS A 408 19.08 4.91 10.00
CA LYS A 408 20.38 5.28 9.43
C LYS A 408 20.48 6.79 9.10
N ASP A 409 19.34 7.47 9.01
CA ASP A 409 19.28 8.91 8.72
C ASP A 409 19.05 9.75 9.99
N CYS A 410 18.86 9.09 11.14
CA CYS A 410 18.69 9.75 12.44
C CYS A 410 20.04 9.90 13.16
N ARG A 411 20.49 11.14 13.39
CA ARG A 411 21.83 11.43 13.96
C ARG A 411 21.93 11.06 15.44
N ASP A 412 20.94 11.39 16.27
CA ASP A 412 21.04 11.28 17.73
C ASP A 412 20.03 10.29 18.30
N LEU A 413 20.19 9.00 17.94
CA LEU A 413 19.32 7.96 18.50
C LEU A 413 19.69 7.64 19.96
N PRO A 414 18.71 7.55 20.86
CA PRO A 414 18.93 7.13 22.23
C PRO A 414 19.64 5.76 22.30
N ARG A 415 20.58 5.60 23.26
CA ARG A 415 21.35 4.36 23.43
C ARG A 415 20.47 3.09 23.54
N ALA A 416 19.29 3.21 24.14
CA ALA A 416 18.36 2.09 24.26
C ALA A 416 17.79 1.64 22.92
N ILE A 417 17.53 2.58 22.01
CA ILE A 417 17.07 2.30 20.63
C ILE A 417 18.21 1.67 19.83
N LEU A 418 19.42 2.21 19.91
CA LEU A 418 20.59 1.63 19.24
C LEU A 418 20.85 0.17 19.67
N LYS A 419 20.81 -0.11 20.97
CA LYS A 419 20.93 -1.49 21.49
C LYS A 419 19.83 -2.42 20.97
N GLU A 420 18.60 -1.94 20.84
CA GLU A 420 17.51 -2.75 20.31
C GLU A 420 17.73 -3.05 18.82
N ILE A 421 18.12 -2.05 18.02
CA ILE A 421 18.45 -2.20 16.59
C ILE A 421 19.55 -3.24 16.39
N GLU A 422 20.67 -3.13 17.12
CA GLU A 422 21.78 -4.07 17.03
C GLU A 422 21.36 -5.50 17.41
N LYS A 423 20.52 -5.63 18.45
CA LYS A 423 19.97 -6.92 18.84
C LYS A 423 19.07 -7.55 17.79
N ILE A 424 18.27 -6.75 17.07
CA ILE A 424 17.43 -7.25 15.97
C ILE A 424 18.32 -7.69 14.81
N LYS A 425 19.31 -6.89 14.42
CA LYS A 425 20.27 -7.24 13.35
C LYS A 425 21.03 -8.54 13.63
N SER A 426 21.40 -8.80 14.90
CA SER A 426 22.13 -10.03 15.25
C SER A 426 21.28 -11.30 15.19
N ARG A 427 19.97 -11.21 14.97
CA ARG A 427 19.04 -12.34 14.91
C ARG A 427 18.51 -12.64 13.50
N GLY A 428 18.63 -11.71 12.57
CA GLY A 428 18.24 -11.82 11.18
C GLY A 428 19.43 -12.10 10.30
#